data_3594e7de115565292bf5890a74ce3cfd
#
_entry.id   3594e7de115565292bf5890a74ce3cfd
#
_cell.length_a   1.000
_cell.length_b   1.000
_cell.length_c   1.000
_cell.angle_alpha   90.00
_cell.angle_beta   90.00
_cell.angle_gamma   90.00
#
_symmetry.space_group_name_H-M   'P 1'
#
loop_
_entity.id
_entity.type
_entity.pdbx_description
1 polymer ?
#
loop_
_entity_poly.entity_id
_entity_poly.type
_entity_poly.pdbx_seq_one_letter_code
_entity_poly.pdbx_strand_id
1 'polypeptide(L)'
;MNYTLKQLQERVNNLIKVQGEDAQCAAWIYTAEDAVIRDEEGEELEFVAKHNPELAERIFNDVGNTDYIYTVIQECVDEVTEEQYMLLQQELTEV
;
A
#
# COMPACT_ATOMS: atom_id res chain seq x y z
N MET A 1 -3.22 9.59 -1.29
CA MET A 1 -3.53 9.24 0.11
C MET A 1 -2.24 8.88 0.84
N ASN A 2 -1.82 9.73 1.76
CA ASN A 2 -0.59 9.49 2.54
C ASN A 2 -0.89 9.60 4.04
N TYR A 3 -0.07 8.95 4.84
CA TYR A 3 -0.21 8.91 6.29
C TYR A 3 1.14 9.16 6.95
N THR A 4 1.14 9.74 8.15
CA THR A 4 2.29 9.60 9.03
C THR A 4 2.29 8.15 9.58
N LEU A 5 3.43 7.68 10.05
CA LEU A 5 3.50 6.33 10.66
C LEU A 5 2.55 6.21 11.85
N LYS A 6 2.38 7.29 12.63
CA LYS A 6 1.44 7.28 13.75
C LYS A 6 -0.02 7.16 13.29
N GLN A 7 -0.39 7.90 12.24
CA GLN A 7 -1.74 7.81 11.66
C GLN A 7 -2.00 6.41 11.10
N LEU A 8 -1.01 5.80 10.45
CA LEU A 8 -1.12 4.44 9.95
C LEU A 8 -1.32 3.45 11.11
N GLN A 9 -0.59 3.62 12.21
CA GLN A 9 -0.75 2.77 13.39
C GLN A 9 -2.17 2.87 13.95
N GLU A 10 -2.72 4.07 14.06
CA GLU A 10 -4.09 4.28 14.55
C GLU A 10 -5.12 3.62 13.63
N ARG A 11 -4.91 3.70 12.31
CA ARG A 11 -5.79 3.05 11.35
C ARG A 11 -5.75 1.53 11.50
N VAL A 12 -4.56 0.96 11.64
CA VAL A 12 -4.41 -0.49 11.87
C VAL A 12 -5.12 -0.91 13.15
N ASN A 13 -4.93 -0.15 14.23
CA ASN A 13 -5.58 -0.44 15.51
C ASN A 13 -7.11 -0.43 15.39
N ASN A 14 -7.67 0.52 14.65
CA ASN A 14 -9.11 0.59 14.43
C ASN A 14 -9.61 -0.59 13.59
N LEU A 15 -8.86 -1.01 12.58
CA LEU A 15 -9.21 -2.18 11.78
C LEU A 15 -9.19 -3.47 12.61
N ILE A 16 -8.24 -3.60 13.52
CA ILE A 16 -8.16 -4.74 14.45
C ILE A 16 -9.40 -4.79 15.35
N LYS A 17 -9.85 -3.64 15.84
CA LYS A 17 -11.06 -3.59 16.68
C LYS A 17 -12.32 -4.03 15.95
N VAL A 18 -12.41 -3.73 14.66
CA VAL A 18 -13.59 -4.06 13.85
C VAL A 18 -13.53 -5.46 13.28
N GLN A 19 -12.36 -5.89 12.80
CA GLN A 19 -12.19 -7.13 12.05
C GLN A 19 -11.48 -8.23 12.82
N GLY A 20 -10.77 -7.91 13.90
CA GLY A 20 -9.95 -8.85 14.66
C GLY A 20 -8.48 -8.83 14.23
N GLU A 21 -7.59 -9.21 15.14
CA GLU A 21 -6.14 -9.18 14.89
C GLU A 21 -5.66 -10.22 13.90
N ASP A 22 -6.44 -11.28 13.69
CA ASP A 22 -6.10 -12.35 12.74
C ASP A 22 -6.74 -12.13 11.36
N ALA A 23 -7.44 -11.01 11.15
CA ALA A 23 -8.03 -10.70 9.85
C ALA A 23 -6.95 -10.52 8.79
N GLN A 24 -7.17 -11.09 7.62
CA GLN A 24 -6.23 -11.03 6.52
C GLN A 24 -6.26 -9.68 5.83
N CYS A 25 -5.10 -9.21 5.39
CA CYS A 25 -4.98 -7.97 4.63
C CYS A 25 -3.79 -8.05 3.67
N ALA A 26 -3.75 -7.11 2.74
CA ALA A 26 -2.56 -6.88 1.92
C ALA A 26 -2.15 -5.42 2.09
N ALA A 27 -0.86 -5.16 2.19
CA ALA A 27 -0.37 -3.82 2.43
C ALA A 27 0.99 -3.58 1.77
N TRP A 28 1.17 -2.36 1.31
CA TRP A 28 2.44 -1.87 0.78
C TRP A 28 2.78 -0.60 1.55
N ILE A 29 3.93 -0.58 2.21
CA ILE A 29 4.35 0.54 3.04
C ILE A 29 5.67 1.09 2.50
N TYR A 30 5.65 2.35 2.08
CA TYR A 30 6.82 3.06 1.60
C TYR A 30 7.13 4.22 2.54
N THR A 31 8.40 4.37 2.89
CA THR A 31 8.86 5.42 3.79
C THR A 31 9.99 6.20 3.14
N ALA A 32 10.52 7.20 3.84
CA ALA A 32 11.63 8.00 3.33
C ALA A 32 12.87 7.15 2.98
N GLU A 33 13.01 5.96 3.56
CA GLU A 33 14.09 5.05 3.21
C GLU A 33 13.96 4.45 1.82
N ASP A 34 12.75 4.42 1.27
CA ASP A 34 12.46 3.87 -0.05
C ASP A 34 12.56 4.93 -1.15
N ALA A 35 12.54 6.21 -0.78
CA ALA A 35 12.61 7.33 -1.71
C ALA A 35 14.07 7.73 -1.94
N VAL A 36 14.77 6.95 -2.77
CA VAL A 36 16.18 7.14 -3.07
C VAL A 36 16.40 7.50 -4.53
N ILE A 37 17.42 8.30 -4.79
CA ILE A 37 17.87 8.58 -6.16
C ILE A 37 18.89 7.52 -6.54
N ARG A 38 18.73 6.92 -7.72
CA ARG A 38 19.63 5.92 -8.24
C ARG A 38 20.44 6.50 -9.38
N ASP A 39 21.70 6.05 -9.50
CA ASP A 39 22.55 6.43 -10.64
C ASP A 39 22.20 5.59 -11.88
N GLU A 40 22.93 5.79 -12.98
CA GLU A 40 22.70 5.07 -14.24
C GLU A 40 22.94 3.57 -14.13
N GLU A 41 23.74 3.15 -13.14
CA GLU A 41 24.05 1.74 -12.88
C GLU A 41 23.07 1.09 -11.90
N GLY A 42 22.11 1.87 -11.38
CA GLY A 42 21.11 1.40 -10.42
C GLY A 42 21.56 1.40 -8.97
N GLU A 43 22.77 1.94 -8.69
CA GLU A 43 23.24 2.06 -7.31
C GLU A 43 22.56 3.22 -6.60
N GLU A 44 22.23 3.02 -5.33
CA GLU A 44 21.56 4.03 -4.53
C GLU A 44 22.51 5.16 -4.17
N LEU A 45 22.12 6.39 -4.52
CA LEU A 45 22.81 7.60 -4.10
C LEU A 45 22.22 8.05 -2.76
N GLU A 46 23.02 8.76 -1.97
CA GLU A 46 22.51 9.35 -0.74
C GLU A 46 21.35 10.29 -1.04
N PHE A 47 20.20 10.04 -0.41
CA PHE A 47 19.01 10.82 -0.67
C PHE A 47 18.61 11.65 0.55
N VAL A 48 18.43 12.94 0.32
CA VAL A 48 18.23 13.94 1.37
C VAL A 48 16.89 13.80 2.07
N ALA A 49 15.88 13.17 1.45
CA ALA A 49 14.56 13.02 2.06
C ALA A 49 14.60 12.26 3.39
N LYS A 50 15.58 11.38 3.55
CA LYS A 50 15.79 10.64 4.81
C LYS A 50 16.07 11.57 5.98
N HIS A 51 16.70 12.71 5.72
CA HIS A 51 17.08 13.70 6.73
C HIS A 51 16.30 15.00 6.60
N ASN A 52 15.29 15.05 5.71
CA ASN A 52 14.51 16.23 5.45
C ASN A 52 13.01 15.90 5.46
N PRO A 53 12.34 16.07 6.62
CA PRO A 53 10.92 15.73 6.75
C PRO A 53 10.01 16.50 5.78
N GLU A 54 10.34 17.75 5.45
CA GLU A 54 9.53 18.55 4.53
C GLU A 54 9.58 17.99 3.11
N LEU A 55 10.73 17.54 2.67
CA LEU A 55 10.90 16.93 1.35
C LEU A 55 10.17 15.57 1.30
N ALA A 56 10.30 14.77 2.35
CA ALA A 56 9.58 13.51 2.46
C ALA A 56 8.06 13.72 2.39
N GLU A 57 7.55 14.73 3.10
CA GLU A 57 6.13 15.09 3.05
C GLU A 57 5.67 15.42 1.63
N ARG A 58 6.45 16.22 0.89
CA ARG A 58 6.11 16.57 -0.49
C ARG A 58 6.08 15.34 -1.39
N ILE A 59 7.08 14.46 -1.26
CA ILE A 59 7.17 13.25 -2.08
C ILE A 59 5.94 12.36 -1.84
N PHE A 60 5.62 12.06 -0.59
CA PHE A 60 4.52 11.16 -0.29
C PHE A 60 3.16 11.80 -0.50
N ASN A 61 3.06 13.12 -0.39
CA ASN A 61 1.84 13.82 -0.77
C ASN A 61 1.56 13.67 -2.27
N ASP A 62 2.58 13.81 -3.11
CA ASP A 62 2.45 13.63 -4.56
C ASP A 62 2.14 12.17 -4.91
N VAL A 63 2.83 11.21 -4.29
CA VAL A 63 2.55 9.77 -4.47
C VAL A 63 1.12 9.45 -4.04
N GLY A 64 0.68 9.97 -2.89
CA GLY A 64 -0.67 9.74 -2.38
C GLY A 64 -1.77 10.35 -3.25
N ASN A 65 -1.45 11.35 -4.05
CA ASN A 65 -2.40 11.99 -4.96
C ASN A 65 -2.38 11.40 -6.38
N THR A 66 -1.60 10.34 -6.61
CA THR A 66 -1.55 9.68 -7.92
C THR A 66 -2.70 8.68 -8.04
N ASP A 67 -3.81 9.09 -8.59
CA ASP A 67 -5.03 8.30 -8.72
C ASP A 67 -4.82 7.01 -9.51
N TYR A 68 -3.92 7.00 -10.46
CA TYR A 68 -3.61 5.83 -11.27
C TYR A 68 -3.15 4.63 -10.43
N ILE A 69 -2.32 4.86 -9.43
CA ILE A 69 -1.84 3.80 -8.53
C ILE A 69 -3.00 3.18 -7.76
N TYR A 70 -3.88 4.02 -7.21
CA TYR A 70 -5.06 3.56 -6.50
C TYR A 70 -5.99 2.75 -7.41
N THR A 71 -6.21 3.22 -8.63
CA THR A 71 -7.07 2.55 -9.60
C THR A 71 -6.53 1.15 -9.94
N VAL A 72 -5.23 1.01 -10.17
CA VAL A 72 -4.61 -0.29 -10.49
C VAL A 72 -4.77 -1.26 -9.33
N ILE A 73 -4.54 -0.82 -8.09
CA ILE A 73 -4.69 -1.66 -6.91
C ILE A 73 -6.16 -2.09 -6.75
N GLN A 74 -7.10 -1.16 -6.90
CA GLN A 74 -8.52 -1.47 -6.77
C GLN A 74 -8.99 -2.45 -7.85
N GLU A 75 -8.58 -2.27 -9.09
CA GLU A 75 -8.90 -3.19 -10.17
C GLU A 75 -8.36 -4.59 -9.89
N CYS A 76 -7.13 -4.70 -9.37
CA CYS A 76 -6.54 -5.98 -9.01
C CYS A 76 -7.34 -6.66 -7.89
N VAL A 77 -7.73 -5.92 -6.86
CA VAL A 77 -8.55 -6.47 -5.79
C VAL A 77 -9.88 -6.99 -6.32
N ASP A 78 -10.53 -6.21 -7.19
CA ASP A 78 -11.82 -6.57 -7.77
C ASP A 78 -11.72 -7.83 -8.65
N GLU A 79 -10.71 -7.91 -9.50
CA GLU A 79 -10.50 -9.06 -10.38
C GLU A 79 -10.23 -10.34 -9.61
N VAL A 80 -9.33 -10.29 -8.64
CA VAL A 80 -8.99 -11.46 -7.83
C VAL A 80 -10.18 -11.89 -6.96
N THR A 81 -10.91 -10.91 -6.41
CA THR A 81 -12.12 -11.20 -5.63
C THR A 81 -13.15 -11.96 -6.46
N GLU A 82 -13.41 -11.46 -7.66
CA GLU A 82 -14.38 -12.10 -8.57
C GLU A 82 -13.93 -13.51 -8.98
N GLU A 83 -12.65 -13.67 -9.32
CA GLU A 83 -12.10 -14.97 -9.69
C GLU A 83 -12.24 -15.99 -8.56
N GLN A 84 -11.86 -15.63 -7.35
CA GLN A 84 -11.94 -16.54 -6.20
C GLN A 84 -13.39 -16.85 -5.83
N TYR A 85 -14.28 -15.88 -5.96
CA TYR A 85 -15.70 -16.08 -5.69
C TYR A 85 -16.31 -17.08 -6.69
N MET A 86 -15.97 -16.96 -7.97
CA MET A 86 -16.46 -17.89 -9.00
C MET A 86 -15.93 -19.30 -8.78
N LEU A 87 -14.68 -19.46 -8.39
CA LEU A 87 -14.11 -20.78 -8.06
C LEU A 87 -14.82 -21.41 -6.87
N LEU A 88 -15.14 -20.63 -5.86
CA LEU A 88 -15.88 -21.12 -4.70
C LEU A 88 -17.27 -21.63 -5.09
N GLN A 89 -17.96 -20.91 -5.98
CA GLN A 89 -19.28 -21.33 -6.47
C GLN A 89 -19.20 -22.63 -7.28
N GLN A 90 -18.15 -22.82 -8.09
CA GLN A 90 -17.94 -24.07 -8.82
C GLN A 90 -17.74 -25.24 -7.88
N GLU A 91 -16.96 -25.07 -6.81
CA GLU A 91 -16.77 -26.11 -5.80
C GLU A 91 -18.08 -26.50 -5.11
N LEU A 92 -18.97 -25.53 -4.87
CA LEU A 92 -20.27 -25.80 -4.26
C LEU A 92 -21.24 -26.51 -5.20
N THR A 93 -21.08 -26.34 -6.51
CA THR A 93 -21.96 -26.98 -7.51
C THR A 93 -21.49 -28.36 -7.95
N GLU A 94 -20.23 -28.71 -7.71
CA GLU A 94 -19.68 -30.03 -8.06
C GLU A 94 -20.01 -31.14 -7.05
N VAL A 95 -20.76 -30.83 -6.03
CA VAL A 95 -21.12 -31.80 -4.99
C VAL A 95 -22.37 -32.62 -5.35
#